data_a0d8557cfbca1e324750f7323d30c0d6
#
_entry.id   a0d8557cfbca1e324750f7323d30c0d6
#
_cell.length_a   1.000
_cell.length_b   1.000
_cell.length_c   1.000
_cell.angle_alpha   90.00
_cell.angle_beta   90.00
_cell.angle_gamma   90.00
#
_symmetry.space_group_name_H-M   'P 1'
#
loop_
_entity.id
_entity.type
_entity.pdbx_description
1 polymer ?
#
loop_
_entity_poly.entity_id
_entity_poly.type
_entity_poly.pdbx_seq_one_letter_code
_entity_poly.pdbx_strand_id
1 'polypeptide(L)'
;MANVTELKYDVERYLSELYADKNFEDIMKDLMSRVPDDIDKREGSVIYDALAPVAIELMLLYYEYVDTIKNSFGITADRPSLILRAMDRDVHIKEATHSIVKGAFNREIPQGYRFNYEKLNFRVEGPLGMDDKRNLYLYKLRAEEPGAIGNVAFGNLTPIDEIGNLSYAKIEGVLTPGADAEDTEAFRRRYYDSIKRSDYGGNIDDYKRKVTAIDGVGAVKVYPVWNGGGTVKLVIQNSEHKTPSKEMIDDVQTKVDPVTNHGKGMGIAPIGHTVTVTGAVRMPIKVKTTYEKAVSADKSVIEGKIQSKINRYMEELAEKWWESTATIIRISRIESLILEVDGVIDVKNTSINGREENLQLIDEAYPALEEVTYA
;
A
#
# COMPACT_ATOMS: atom_id res chain seq x y z
N MET A 1 18.40 -10.83 -12.85
CA MET A 1 17.10 -10.54 -13.51
C MET A 1 17.16 -9.10 -13.96
N ALA A 2 16.87 -8.82 -15.23
CA ALA A 2 16.78 -7.44 -15.69
C ALA A 2 15.74 -6.71 -14.86
N ASN A 3 16.07 -5.52 -14.39
CA ASN A 3 15.17 -4.69 -13.61
C ASN A 3 13.98 -4.32 -14.50
N VAL A 4 12.75 -4.44 -14.01
CA VAL A 4 11.52 -4.10 -14.77
C VAL A 4 11.61 -2.69 -15.36
N THR A 5 12.29 -1.77 -14.66
CA THR A 5 12.51 -0.39 -15.09
C THR A 5 13.46 -0.31 -16.32
N GLU A 6 14.51 -1.11 -16.36
CA GLU A 6 15.42 -1.18 -17.52
C GLU A 6 14.71 -1.73 -18.74
N LEU A 7 13.95 -2.81 -18.56
CA LEU A 7 13.18 -3.42 -19.65
C LEU A 7 12.12 -2.46 -20.22
N LYS A 8 11.47 -1.68 -19.36
CA LYS A 8 10.52 -0.63 -19.79
C LYS A 8 11.19 0.42 -20.66
N TYR A 9 12.34 0.92 -20.21
CA TYR A 9 13.13 1.91 -20.95
C TYR A 9 13.59 1.38 -22.32
N ASP A 10 14.06 0.13 -22.38
CA ASP A 10 14.49 -0.50 -23.62
C ASP A 10 13.35 -0.66 -24.64
N VAL A 11 12.16 -1.03 -24.18
CA VAL A 11 10.96 -1.13 -25.05
C VAL A 11 10.53 0.24 -25.54
N GLU A 12 10.49 1.24 -24.67
CA GLU A 12 10.13 2.61 -25.07
C GLU A 12 11.12 3.20 -26.10
N ARG A 13 12.42 2.96 -25.89
CA ARG A 13 13.46 3.37 -26.85
C ARG A 13 13.28 2.65 -28.19
N TYR A 14 13.11 1.33 -28.18
CA TYR A 14 12.90 0.55 -29.41
C TYR A 14 11.69 1.05 -30.20
N LEU A 15 10.56 1.33 -29.53
CA LEU A 15 9.37 1.84 -30.20
C LEU A 15 9.59 3.23 -30.80
N SER A 16 10.32 4.10 -30.10
CA SER A 16 10.62 5.45 -30.60
C SER A 16 11.55 5.41 -31.84
N GLU A 17 12.51 4.48 -31.86
CA GLU A 17 13.43 4.28 -33.01
C GLU A 17 12.69 3.66 -34.21
N LEU A 18 11.76 2.71 -33.96
CA LEU A 18 11.06 1.98 -35.03
C LEU A 18 10.17 2.88 -35.91
N TYR A 19 9.68 3.99 -35.36
CA TYR A 19 8.79 4.93 -36.08
C TYR A 19 9.36 6.35 -36.13
N ALA A 20 10.67 6.51 -35.96
CA ALA A 20 11.33 7.81 -36.01
C ALA A 20 11.17 8.52 -37.35
N ASP A 21 11.01 7.76 -38.45
CA ASP A 21 10.81 8.24 -39.84
C ASP A 21 9.33 8.50 -40.19
N LYS A 22 8.41 8.42 -39.21
CA LYS A 22 6.97 8.66 -39.44
C LYS A 22 6.53 10.05 -38.94
N ASN A 23 7.40 11.03 -39.14
CA ASN A 23 7.07 12.44 -38.94
C ASN A 23 6.46 13.06 -40.20
N PHE A 24 5.92 14.26 -40.07
CA PHE A 24 5.25 14.96 -41.18
C PHE A 24 6.15 15.12 -42.42
N GLU A 25 7.43 15.48 -42.24
CA GLU A 25 8.35 15.77 -43.32
C GLU A 25 8.66 14.49 -44.13
N ASP A 26 8.95 13.39 -43.46
CA ASP A 26 9.25 12.11 -44.10
C ASP A 26 8.04 11.53 -44.80
N ILE A 27 6.85 11.63 -44.20
CA ILE A 27 5.57 11.20 -44.80
C ILE A 27 5.27 12.04 -46.04
N MET A 28 5.39 13.37 -45.97
CA MET A 28 5.22 14.25 -47.12
C MET A 28 6.18 13.92 -48.22
N LYS A 29 7.46 13.70 -47.93
CA LYS A 29 8.47 13.28 -48.88
C LYS A 29 8.09 11.95 -49.56
N ASP A 30 7.61 10.98 -48.84
CA ASP A 30 7.16 9.68 -49.38
C ASP A 30 5.94 9.88 -50.29
N LEU A 31 4.94 10.64 -49.87
CA LEU A 31 3.75 10.97 -50.67
C LEU A 31 4.15 11.69 -51.96
N MET A 32 4.97 12.71 -51.88
CA MET A 32 5.47 13.48 -53.04
C MET A 32 6.32 12.64 -54.00
N SER A 33 7.01 11.62 -53.51
CA SER A 33 7.78 10.70 -54.36
C SER A 33 6.90 9.90 -55.32
N ARG A 34 5.63 9.71 -55.00
CA ARG A 34 4.64 8.96 -55.78
C ARG A 34 3.85 9.85 -56.75
N VAL A 35 4.01 11.17 -56.66
CA VAL A 35 3.42 12.12 -57.59
C VAL A 35 4.24 12.16 -58.85
N PRO A 36 3.65 12.22 -60.10
CA PRO A 36 4.39 12.35 -61.33
C PRO A 36 5.29 13.58 -61.35
N ASP A 37 6.43 13.51 -62.09
CA ASP A 37 7.45 14.55 -62.07
C ASP A 37 7.10 15.80 -62.88
N ASP A 38 6.09 15.75 -63.72
CA ASP A 38 5.54 16.85 -64.49
C ASP A 38 4.60 17.76 -63.69
N ILE A 39 4.32 17.39 -62.42
CA ILE A 39 3.47 18.17 -61.52
C ILE A 39 4.39 19.00 -60.56
N ASP A 40 3.99 20.26 -60.35
CA ASP A 40 4.67 21.12 -59.37
C ASP A 40 4.52 20.59 -57.95
N LYS A 41 5.64 20.16 -57.34
CA LYS A 41 5.69 19.52 -56.00
C LYS A 41 6.15 20.45 -54.88
N ARG A 42 6.38 21.75 -55.19
CA ARG A 42 6.88 22.72 -54.20
C ARG A 42 5.83 23.00 -53.12
N GLU A 43 6.27 23.38 -51.97
CA GLU A 43 5.41 23.88 -50.89
C GLU A 43 4.55 25.04 -51.39
N GLY A 44 3.24 25.01 -51.11
CA GLY A 44 2.24 25.93 -51.62
C GLY A 44 1.69 25.58 -52.99
N SER A 45 2.12 24.50 -53.65
CA SER A 45 1.45 23.96 -54.85
C SER A 45 0.15 23.26 -54.45
N VAL A 46 -0.80 23.18 -55.42
CA VAL A 46 -2.08 22.56 -55.21
C VAL A 46 -1.98 21.12 -54.69
N ILE A 47 -1.05 20.35 -55.22
CA ILE A 47 -0.85 18.96 -54.77
C ILE A 47 -0.21 18.87 -53.40
N TYR A 48 0.70 19.79 -53.03
CA TYR A 48 1.28 19.86 -51.70
C TYR A 48 0.20 20.19 -50.67
N ASP A 49 -0.60 21.22 -50.90
CA ASP A 49 -1.66 21.65 -49.99
C ASP A 49 -2.77 20.61 -49.87
N ALA A 50 -3.02 19.83 -50.93
CA ALA A 50 -3.94 18.71 -50.88
C ALA A 50 -3.46 17.50 -50.07
N LEU A 51 -2.13 17.23 -50.11
CA LEU A 51 -1.55 16.08 -49.40
C LEU A 51 -1.10 16.41 -47.97
N ALA A 52 -0.88 17.68 -47.64
CA ALA A 52 -0.45 18.06 -46.28
C ALA A 52 -1.44 17.63 -45.19
N PRO A 53 -2.75 17.81 -45.28
CA PRO A 53 -3.70 17.30 -44.32
C PRO A 53 -3.63 15.76 -44.18
N VAL A 54 -3.48 15.06 -45.33
CA VAL A 54 -3.37 13.58 -45.32
C VAL A 54 -2.11 13.13 -44.62
N ALA A 55 -0.98 13.84 -44.82
CA ALA A 55 0.27 13.53 -44.12
C ALA A 55 0.15 13.73 -42.61
N ILE A 56 -0.61 14.76 -42.14
CA ILE A 56 -0.88 14.99 -40.73
C ILE A 56 -1.71 13.83 -40.16
N GLU A 57 -2.79 13.43 -40.82
CA GLU A 57 -3.63 12.32 -40.39
C GLU A 57 -2.85 11.01 -40.34
N LEU A 58 -1.99 10.73 -41.32
CA LEU A 58 -1.11 9.55 -41.29
C LEU A 58 -0.11 9.62 -40.15
N MET A 59 0.47 10.78 -39.88
CA MET A 59 1.38 10.97 -38.73
C MET A 59 0.65 10.69 -37.42
N LEU A 60 -0.55 11.23 -37.21
CA LEU A 60 -1.35 10.99 -36.03
C LEU A 60 -1.70 9.51 -35.88
N LEU A 61 -2.06 8.84 -36.99
CA LEU A 61 -2.33 7.39 -37.01
C LEU A 61 -1.11 6.58 -36.58
N TYR A 62 0.11 6.96 -37.00
CA TYR A 62 1.32 6.30 -36.55
C TYR A 62 1.56 6.51 -35.06
N TYR A 63 1.31 7.70 -34.50
CA TYR A 63 1.38 7.94 -33.07
C TYR A 63 0.40 7.07 -32.28
N GLU A 64 -0.86 6.98 -32.71
CA GLU A 64 -1.86 6.10 -32.11
C GLU A 64 -1.46 4.62 -32.22
N TYR A 65 -0.83 4.23 -33.32
CA TYR A 65 -0.33 2.86 -33.50
C TYR A 65 0.83 2.55 -32.55
N VAL A 66 1.79 3.45 -32.38
CA VAL A 66 2.88 3.31 -31.39
C VAL A 66 2.31 3.21 -29.99
N ASP A 67 1.34 4.05 -29.62
CA ASP A 67 0.70 4.01 -28.31
C ASP A 67 -0.08 2.69 -28.10
N THR A 68 -0.75 2.20 -29.13
CA THR A 68 -1.42 0.89 -29.11
C THR A 68 -0.43 -0.24 -28.86
N ILE A 69 0.75 -0.24 -29.53
CA ILE A 69 1.79 -1.24 -29.32
C ILE A 69 2.33 -1.11 -27.89
N LYS A 70 2.65 0.11 -27.42
CA LYS A 70 3.11 0.39 -26.07
C LYS A 70 2.12 -0.15 -25.02
N ASN A 71 0.84 0.09 -25.20
CA ASN A 71 -0.23 -0.39 -24.33
C ASN A 71 -0.54 -1.89 -24.49
N SER A 72 0.02 -2.51 -25.54
CA SER A 72 -0.08 -3.95 -25.75
C SER A 72 0.79 -4.78 -24.84
N PHE A 73 1.76 -4.22 -24.14
CA PHE A 73 2.65 -4.94 -23.23
C PHE A 73 2.45 -4.46 -21.79
N GLY A 74 2.28 -5.40 -20.86
CA GLY A 74 2.04 -5.07 -19.46
C GLY A 74 3.16 -4.21 -18.83
N ILE A 75 4.38 -4.22 -19.38
CA ILE A 75 5.52 -3.45 -18.87
C ILE A 75 5.39 -1.95 -19.18
N THR A 76 4.81 -1.62 -20.35
CA THR A 76 4.69 -0.25 -20.85
C THR A 76 3.26 0.26 -20.84
N ALA A 77 2.27 -0.61 -20.66
CA ALA A 77 0.85 -0.27 -20.65
C ALA A 77 0.54 0.82 -19.61
N ASP A 78 -0.29 1.76 -19.98
CA ASP A 78 -0.91 2.70 -19.03
C ASP A 78 -1.85 1.98 -18.04
N ARG A 79 -2.36 2.71 -17.06
CA ARG A 79 -3.23 2.12 -16.03
C ARG A 79 -4.48 1.43 -16.59
N PRO A 80 -5.28 2.05 -17.49
CA PRO A 80 -6.46 1.42 -18.08
C PRO A 80 -6.13 0.15 -18.85
N SER A 81 -5.13 0.19 -19.71
CA SER A 81 -4.72 -0.96 -20.53
C SER A 81 -4.14 -2.10 -19.69
N LEU A 82 -3.40 -1.76 -18.62
CA LEU A 82 -2.88 -2.74 -17.67
C LEU A 82 -4.00 -3.45 -16.90
N ILE A 83 -5.06 -2.71 -16.50
CA ILE A 83 -6.24 -3.30 -15.85
C ILE A 83 -6.90 -4.33 -16.77
N LEU A 84 -7.15 -3.96 -18.04
CA LEU A 84 -7.75 -4.88 -19.00
C LEU A 84 -6.93 -6.16 -19.19
N ARG A 85 -5.60 -6.03 -19.28
CA ARG A 85 -4.70 -7.19 -19.39
C ARG A 85 -4.67 -8.08 -18.16
N ALA A 86 -4.75 -7.46 -16.98
CA ALA A 86 -4.72 -8.18 -15.73
C ALA A 86 -6.02 -8.98 -15.49
N MET A 87 -7.14 -8.52 -16.05
CA MET A 87 -8.42 -9.24 -16.01
C MET A 87 -8.33 -10.61 -16.69
N ASP A 88 -7.55 -10.76 -17.78
CA ASP A 88 -7.33 -12.05 -18.45
C ASP A 88 -6.65 -13.10 -17.54
N ARG A 89 -6.07 -12.63 -16.44
CA ARG A 89 -5.38 -13.43 -15.42
C ARG A 89 -6.11 -13.48 -14.08
N ASP A 90 -7.36 -12.99 -14.04
CA ASP A 90 -8.13 -12.85 -12.80
C ASP A 90 -7.39 -12.00 -11.73
N VAL A 91 -6.58 -11.04 -12.19
CA VAL A 91 -5.86 -10.10 -11.33
C VAL A 91 -6.59 -8.76 -11.37
N HIS A 92 -7.31 -8.47 -10.30
CA HIS A 92 -8.05 -7.22 -10.16
C HIS A 92 -7.23 -6.20 -9.40
N ILE A 93 -7.37 -4.91 -9.77
CA ILE A 93 -6.76 -3.82 -9.02
C ILE A 93 -7.39 -3.74 -7.63
N LYS A 94 -6.58 -3.40 -6.63
CA LYS A 94 -7.10 -3.12 -5.29
C LYS A 94 -7.64 -1.70 -5.27
N GLU A 95 -8.94 -1.58 -5.15
CA GLU A 95 -9.62 -0.30 -4.98
C GLU A 95 -9.38 0.24 -3.56
N ALA A 96 -9.62 1.55 -3.37
CA ALA A 96 -9.58 2.14 -2.04
C ALA A 96 -10.65 1.52 -1.14
N THR A 97 -10.28 1.23 0.10
CA THR A 97 -11.19 0.63 1.08
C THR A 97 -11.61 1.64 2.15
N HIS A 98 -12.78 1.42 2.76
CA HIS A 98 -13.27 2.31 3.81
C HIS A 98 -12.70 1.92 5.17
N SER A 99 -12.34 2.91 5.96
CA SER A 99 -12.00 2.71 7.36
C SER A 99 -13.23 2.36 8.20
N ILE A 100 -13.06 1.44 9.15
CA ILE A 100 -14.03 1.18 10.20
C ILE A 100 -13.41 1.60 11.52
N VAL A 101 -14.06 2.54 12.21
CA VAL A 101 -13.60 3.07 13.49
C VAL A 101 -14.58 2.72 14.60
N LYS A 102 -14.09 2.72 15.83
CA LYS A 102 -14.90 2.50 17.04
C LYS A 102 -15.47 3.83 17.51
N GLY A 103 -16.78 3.96 17.48
CA GLY A 103 -17.51 5.07 18.07
C GLY A 103 -18.04 4.73 19.45
N ALA A 104 -17.99 5.70 20.38
CA ALA A 104 -18.56 5.59 21.72
C ALA A 104 -19.58 6.71 21.97
N PHE A 105 -20.74 6.37 22.49
CA PHE A 105 -21.87 7.27 22.65
C PHE A 105 -22.54 7.09 24.01
N ASN A 106 -23.12 8.18 24.55
CA ASN A 106 -23.85 8.10 25.83
C ASN A 106 -25.27 7.52 25.71
N ARG A 107 -25.69 7.12 24.51
CA ARG A 107 -27.00 6.51 24.27
C ARG A 107 -26.96 5.58 23.05
N GLU A 108 -28.04 4.83 22.88
CA GLU A 108 -28.21 4.00 21.68
C GLU A 108 -28.35 4.86 20.43
N ILE A 109 -27.65 4.45 19.35
CA ILE A 109 -27.67 5.09 18.07
C ILE A 109 -28.24 4.10 17.03
N PRO A 110 -29.25 4.49 16.26
CA PRO A 110 -29.78 3.64 15.21
C PRO A 110 -28.73 3.38 14.11
N GLN A 111 -28.77 2.20 13.52
CA GLN A 111 -27.94 1.88 12.38
C GLN A 111 -28.25 2.81 11.19
N GLY A 112 -27.21 3.18 10.45
CA GLY A 112 -27.32 4.08 9.31
C GLY A 112 -27.19 5.56 9.64
N TYR A 113 -27.24 5.97 10.90
CA TYR A 113 -27.05 7.36 11.32
C TYR A 113 -25.64 7.83 11.01
N ARG A 114 -25.54 9.12 10.69
CA ARG A 114 -24.32 9.75 10.19
C ARG A 114 -23.75 10.75 11.17
N PHE A 115 -22.44 10.73 11.26
CA PHE A 115 -21.66 11.65 12.09
C PHE A 115 -20.57 12.31 11.29
N ASN A 116 -20.32 13.57 11.55
CA ASN A 116 -19.23 14.32 10.95
C ASN A 116 -18.03 14.37 11.92
N TYR A 117 -16.85 14.20 11.38
CA TYR A 117 -15.58 14.54 12.00
C TYR A 117 -14.78 15.39 11.01
N GLU A 118 -14.63 16.69 11.31
CA GLU A 118 -13.97 17.65 10.42
C GLU A 118 -14.54 17.66 8.98
N LYS A 119 -13.80 17.11 8.02
CA LYS A 119 -14.22 16.99 6.62
C LYS A 119 -14.76 15.61 6.25
N LEU A 120 -14.77 14.66 7.19
CA LEU A 120 -15.14 13.27 6.96
C LEU A 120 -16.49 12.96 7.60
N ASN A 121 -17.24 12.10 6.93
CA ASN A 121 -18.48 11.56 7.46
C ASN A 121 -18.33 10.08 7.75
N PHE A 122 -18.94 9.67 8.85
CA PHE A 122 -18.99 8.28 9.30
C PHE A 122 -20.43 7.84 9.46
N ARG A 123 -20.73 6.63 9.02
CA ARG A 123 -22.04 5.99 9.13
C ARG A 123 -21.99 4.85 10.14
N VAL A 124 -23.00 4.74 11.00
CA VAL A 124 -23.14 3.64 11.96
C VAL A 124 -23.49 2.36 11.21
N GLU A 125 -22.60 1.34 11.28
CA GLU A 125 -22.84 0.01 10.70
C GLU A 125 -23.52 -0.95 11.67
N GLY A 126 -23.17 -0.91 12.94
CA GLY A 126 -23.77 -1.79 13.93
C GLY A 126 -23.12 -1.70 15.30
N PRO A 127 -23.74 -2.28 16.33
CA PRO A 127 -23.24 -2.25 17.70
C PRO A 127 -22.02 -3.15 17.88
N LEU A 128 -21.11 -2.72 18.76
CA LEU A 128 -19.99 -3.51 19.28
C LEU A 128 -20.24 -4.02 20.70
N GLY A 129 -21.24 -3.44 21.38
CA GLY A 129 -21.56 -3.74 22.77
C GLY A 129 -21.61 -2.49 23.64
N MET A 130 -21.45 -2.68 24.94
CA MET A 130 -21.49 -1.60 25.94
C MET A 130 -20.21 -1.62 26.78
N ASP A 131 -19.69 -0.45 27.09
CA ASP A 131 -18.67 -0.27 28.12
C ASP A 131 -19.36 0.02 29.45
N ASP A 132 -19.55 -1.00 30.26
CA ASP A 132 -20.29 -0.92 31.54
C ASP A 132 -19.60 0.03 32.54
N LYS A 133 -18.26 0.17 32.46
CA LYS A 133 -17.52 1.05 33.37
C LYS A 133 -17.79 2.52 33.11
N ARG A 134 -17.94 2.89 31.84
CA ARG A 134 -18.17 4.27 31.41
C ARG A 134 -19.63 4.55 31.07
N ASN A 135 -20.47 3.51 31.06
CA ASN A 135 -21.88 3.54 30.64
C ASN A 135 -21.99 4.12 29.20
N LEU A 136 -21.19 3.60 28.26
CA LEU A 136 -21.14 4.04 26.87
C LEU A 136 -21.50 2.90 25.92
N TYR A 137 -22.31 3.21 24.93
CA TYR A 137 -22.65 2.32 23.82
C TYR A 137 -21.56 2.41 22.75
N LEU A 138 -21.06 1.27 22.32
CA LEU A 138 -19.98 1.17 21.35
C LEU A 138 -20.52 0.70 20.00
N TYR A 139 -20.08 1.35 18.93
CA TYR A 139 -20.53 1.06 17.57
C TYR A 139 -19.36 0.99 16.58
N LYS A 140 -19.54 0.19 15.50
CA LYS A 140 -18.74 0.27 14.29
C LYS A 140 -19.23 1.45 13.48
N LEU A 141 -18.31 2.34 13.12
CA LEU A 141 -18.56 3.48 12.25
C LEU A 141 -17.71 3.30 10.98
N ARG A 142 -18.35 3.30 9.82
CA ARG A 142 -17.67 3.24 8.54
C ARG A 142 -17.48 4.65 8.00
N ALA A 143 -16.27 4.99 7.60
CA ALA A 143 -16.01 6.22 6.84
C ALA A 143 -16.78 6.19 5.52
N GLU A 144 -17.45 7.28 5.13
CA GLU A 144 -18.17 7.35 3.85
C GLU A 144 -17.21 7.52 2.67
N GLU A 145 -16.03 8.11 2.90
CA GLU A 145 -14.96 8.21 1.91
C GLU A 145 -14.00 7.05 2.06
N PRO A 146 -13.66 6.35 0.97
CA PRO A 146 -12.63 5.32 1.00
C PRO A 146 -11.23 5.95 1.05
N GLY A 147 -10.25 5.20 1.54
CA GLY A 147 -8.87 5.62 1.64
C GLY A 147 -8.36 5.67 3.07
N ALA A 148 -7.06 5.85 3.20
CA ALA A 148 -6.38 5.99 4.49
C ALA A 148 -6.81 7.24 5.27
N ILE A 149 -7.44 8.22 4.60
CA ILE A 149 -7.95 9.44 5.21
C ILE A 149 -8.98 9.15 6.32
N GLY A 150 -9.73 8.05 6.21
CA GLY A 150 -10.72 7.61 7.21
C GLY A 150 -10.12 7.00 8.47
N ASN A 151 -8.79 6.83 8.57
CA ASN A 151 -8.12 6.18 9.71
C ASN A 151 -7.98 7.12 10.91
N VAL A 152 -9.11 7.61 11.39
CA VAL A 152 -9.17 8.52 12.54
C VAL A 152 -9.12 7.70 13.82
N ALA A 153 -8.04 7.84 14.60
CA ALA A 153 -7.87 7.10 15.84
C ALA A 153 -8.67 7.70 17.01
N PHE A 154 -8.78 9.04 17.07
CA PHE A 154 -9.51 9.74 18.14
C PHE A 154 -10.12 11.05 17.61
N GLY A 155 -11.34 11.35 18.03
CA GLY A 155 -11.98 12.60 17.65
C GLY A 155 -13.40 12.75 18.19
N ASN A 156 -13.86 14.00 18.31
CA ASN A 156 -15.24 14.29 18.67
C ASN A 156 -16.12 14.20 17.42
N LEU A 157 -17.24 13.54 17.54
CA LEU A 157 -18.21 13.38 16.46
C LEU A 157 -19.36 14.37 16.62
N THR A 158 -19.75 14.99 15.54
CA THR A 158 -20.93 15.86 15.45
C THR A 158 -22.04 15.12 14.70
N PRO A 159 -23.23 14.94 15.25
CA PRO A 159 -24.32 14.28 14.55
C PRO A 159 -24.76 15.10 13.32
N ILE A 160 -24.97 14.43 12.20
CA ILE A 160 -25.58 14.99 10.99
C ILE A 160 -27.10 14.79 11.07
N ASP A 161 -27.50 13.61 11.52
CA ASP A 161 -28.92 13.30 11.76
C ASP A 161 -29.33 13.79 13.15
N GLU A 162 -30.55 14.24 13.31
CA GLU A 162 -31.05 14.77 14.57
C GLU A 162 -31.16 13.67 15.64
N ILE A 163 -30.43 13.84 16.75
CA ILE A 163 -30.40 12.91 17.87
C ILE A 163 -30.61 13.70 19.17
N GLY A 164 -31.79 13.52 19.78
CA GLY A 164 -32.09 14.16 21.06
C GLY A 164 -31.15 13.67 22.18
N ASN A 165 -30.73 14.56 23.10
CA ASN A 165 -29.93 14.24 24.28
C ASN A 165 -28.61 13.50 24.06
N LEU A 166 -27.94 13.73 22.91
CA LEU A 166 -26.60 13.24 22.66
C LEU A 166 -25.59 14.22 23.27
N SER A 167 -24.93 13.83 24.34
CA SER A 167 -23.93 14.64 25.04
C SER A 167 -22.50 14.10 24.91
N TYR A 168 -22.35 12.85 24.49
CA TYR A 168 -21.05 12.21 24.22
C TYR A 168 -21.09 11.43 22.93
N ALA A 169 -20.21 11.79 22.00
CA ALA A 169 -20.02 11.08 20.74
C ALA A 169 -18.55 11.24 20.33
N LYS A 170 -17.78 10.14 20.35
CA LYS A 170 -16.35 10.16 20.02
C LYS A 170 -15.91 8.94 19.27
N ILE A 171 -14.89 9.11 18.43
CA ILE A 171 -14.07 8.02 17.91
C ILE A 171 -13.03 7.66 18.96
N GLU A 172 -12.85 6.37 19.22
CA GLU A 172 -11.92 5.84 20.24
C GLU A 172 -10.92 4.82 19.66
N GLY A 173 -10.80 4.71 18.37
CA GLY A 173 -9.80 3.86 17.73
C GLY A 173 -10.22 3.40 16.35
N VAL A 174 -9.24 2.95 15.58
CA VAL A 174 -9.45 2.32 14.27
C VAL A 174 -9.58 0.81 14.49
N LEU A 175 -10.66 0.21 14.01
CA LEU A 175 -10.88 -1.23 14.05
C LEU A 175 -10.32 -1.90 12.80
N THR A 176 -10.68 -1.38 11.62
CA THR A 176 -10.14 -1.82 10.34
C THR A 176 -9.69 -0.58 9.58
N PRO A 177 -8.39 -0.43 9.35
CA PRO A 177 -7.89 0.69 8.57
C PRO A 177 -8.38 0.64 7.12
N GLY A 178 -8.80 1.79 6.60
CA GLY A 178 -8.97 1.98 5.17
C GLY A 178 -7.61 2.10 4.49
N ALA A 179 -7.56 1.77 3.22
CA ALA A 179 -6.39 1.88 2.38
C ALA A 179 -6.72 2.65 1.09
N ASP A 180 -5.74 3.37 0.58
CA ASP A 180 -5.86 4.04 -0.71
C ASP A 180 -5.86 3.02 -1.85
N ALA A 181 -6.34 3.43 -3.02
CA ALA A 181 -6.29 2.59 -4.21
C ALA A 181 -4.83 2.26 -4.56
N GLU A 182 -4.62 1.02 -4.99
CA GLU A 182 -3.30 0.53 -5.40
C GLU A 182 -2.70 1.40 -6.51
N ASP A 183 -1.44 1.80 -6.35
CA ASP A 183 -0.75 2.54 -7.39
C ASP A 183 -0.42 1.66 -8.61
N THR A 184 -0.22 2.29 -9.78
CA THR A 184 -0.06 1.58 -11.05
C THR A 184 1.18 0.67 -11.08
N GLU A 185 2.29 1.07 -10.46
CA GLU A 185 3.51 0.26 -10.49
C GLU A 185 3.46 -0.90 -9.49
N ALA A 186 2.77 -0.74 -8.35
CA ALA A 186 2.48 -1.85 -7.43
C ALA A 186 1.56 -2.89 -8.10
N PHE A 187 0.51 -2.42 -8.79
CA PHE A 187 -0.38 -3.27 -9.58
C PHE A 187 0.36 -3.99 -10.70
N ARG A 188 1.25 -3.30 -11.44
CA ARG A 188 2.10 -3.87 -12.50
C ARG A 188 2.99 -4.98 -11.96
N ARG A 189 3.64 -4.79 -10.83
CA ARG A 189 4.45 -5.84 -10.16
C ARG A 189 3.61 -7.07 -9.84
N ARG A 190 2.42 -6.88 -9.27
CA ARG A 190 1.51 -7.97 -8.90
C ARG A 190 0.98 -8.72 -10.14
N TYR A 191 0.70 -8.02 -11.23
CA TYR A 191 0.38 -8.63 -12.53
C TYR A 191 1.51 -9.53 -13.04
N TYR A 192 2.76 -9.04 -13.03
CA TYR A 192 3.91 -9.85 -13.44
C TYR A 192 4.19 -11.02 -12.50
N ASP A 193 3.97 -10.85 -11.23
CA ASP A 193 4.08 -11.92 -10.26
C ASP A 193 3.06 -13.04 -10.55
N SER A 194 1.84 -12.69 -10.98
CA SER A 194 0.83 -13.68 -11.37
C SER A 194 1.23 -14.50 -12.60
N ILE A 195 2.02 -13.91 -13.52
CA ILE A 195 2.53 -14.60 -14.70
C ILE A 195 3.64 -15.59 -14.34
N LYS A 196 4.48 -15.25 -13.37
CA LYS A 196 5.66 -16.03 -12.97
C LYS A 196 5.33 -17.20 -12.02
N ARG A 197 4.19 -17.14 -11.34
CA ARG A 197 3.84 -18.11 -10.29
C ARG A 197 2.91 -19.19 -10.82
N SER A 198 3.28 -20.45 -10.52
CA SER A 198 2.34 -21.56 -10.54
C SER A 198 1.64 -21.62 -9.20
N ASP A 199 0.45 -21.04 -9.10
CA ASP A 199 -0.35 -21.07 -7.87
C ASP A 199 -0.93 -22.48 -7.68
N TYR A 200 -0.24 -23.29 -6.90
CA TYR A 200 -0.83 -24.53 -6.36
C TYR A 200 -1.62 -24.15 -5.09
N GLY A 201 -2.92 -24.51 -5.06
CA GLY A 201 -3.78 -24.19 -3.91
C GLY A 201 -3.17 -24.70 -2.59
N GLY A 202 -3.07 -23.82 -1.59
CA GLY A 202 -2.56 -24.16 -0.26
C GLY A 202 -1.05 -24.08 -0.08
N ASN A 203 -0.29 -23.61 -1.06
CA ASN A 203 1.12 -23.30 -0.87
C ASN A 203 1.29 -21.94 -0.15
N ILE A 204 2.51 -21.59 0.26
CA ILE A 204 2.81 -20.36 0.99
C ILE A 204 2.38 -19.11 0.19
N ASP A 205 2.63 -19.11 -1.11
CA ASP A 205 2.31 -17.98 -1.98
C ASP A 205 0.79 -17.81 -2.18
N ASP A 206 0.05 -18.91 -2.27
CA ASP A 206 -1.42 -18.89 -2.33
C ASP A 206 -2.03 -18.29 -1.05
N TYR A 207 -1.54 -18.71 0.12
CA TYR A 207 -1.95 -18.10 1.39
C TYR A 207 -1.61 -16.61 1.45
N LYS A 208 -0.38 -16.23 1.09
CA LYS A 208 0.03 -14.82 1.08
C LYS A 208 -0.91 -13.99 0.21
N ARG A 209 -1.15 -14.42 -1.03
CA ARG A 209 -2.01 -13.72 -1.98
C ARG A 209 -3.45 -13.59 -1.50
N LYS A 210 -4.06 -14.71 -1.12
CA LYS A 210 -5.48 -14.74 -0.72
C LYS A 210 -5.73 -13.97 0.57
N VAL A 211 -4.82 -14.06 1.54
CA VAL A 211 -4.97 -13.38 2.83
C VAL A 211 -4.72 -11.88 2.70
N THR A 212 -3.72 -11.46 1.93
CA THR A 212 -3.50 -10.02 1.67
C THR A 212 -4.55 -9.39 0.74
N ALA A 213 -5.40 -10.20 0.10
CA ALA A 213 -6.58 -9.71 -0.63
C ALA A 213 -7.77 -9.39 0.29
N ILE A 214 -7.72 -9.78 1.57
CA ILE A 214 -8.75 -9.44 2.55
C ILE A 214 -8.56 -7.97 2.96
N ASP A 215 -9.65 -7.20 2.92
CA ASP A 215 -9.65 -5.79 3.29
C ASP A 215 -9.05 -5.56 4.69
N GLY A 216 -8.16 -4.58 4.78
CA GLY A 216 -7.47 -4.23 6.01
C GLY A 216 -6.19 -5.03 6.31
N VAL A 217 -5.91 -6.15 5.59
CA VAL A 217 -4.66 -6.90 5.74
C VAL A 217 -3.57 -6.27 4.88
N GLY A 218 -2.49 -5.81 5.52
CA GLY A 218 -1.32 -5.22 4.86
C GLY A 218 -0.26 -6.26 4.50
N ALA A 219 0.02 -7.20 5.41
CA ALA A 219 1.03 -8.23 5.21
C ALA A 219 0.69 -9.51 5.98
N VAL A 220 1.28 -10.64 5.56
CA VAL A 220 1.13 -11.93 6.22
C VAL A 220 2.42 -12.75 6.14
N LYS A 221 2.79 -13.37 7.24
CA LYS A 221 3.76 -14.47 7.29
C LYS A 221 3.05 -15.80 7.45
N VAL A 222 3.52 -16.80 6.73
CA VAL A 222 2.94 -18.15 6.71
C VAL A 222 3.92 -19.13 7.33
N TYR A 223 3.49 -19.81 8.37
CA TYR A 223 4.26 -20.83 9.09
C TYR A 223 3.63 -22.21 8.86
N PRO A 224 4.17 -23.00 7.91
CA PRO A 224 3.67 -24.35 7.70
C PRO A 224 4.08 -25.27 8.85
N VAL A 225 3.22 -26.24 9.17
CA VAL A 225 3.50 -27.34 10.12
C VAL A 225 3.89 -26.83 11.54
N TRP A 226 3.44 -25.64 11.91
CA TRP A 226 3.84 -24.98 13.15
C TRP A 226 3.42 -25.73 14.44
N ASN A 227 2.37 -26.55 14.36
CA ASN A 227 1.87 -27.38 15.45
C ASN A 227 1.54 -28.82 14.96
N GLY A 228 2.43 -29.39 14.13
CA GLY A 228 2.28 -30.73 13.57
C GLY A 228 1.65 -30.74 12.18
N GLY A 229 1.58 -31.92 11.58
CA GLY A 229 1.11 -32.12 10.20
C GLY A 229 -0.30 -31.55 9.97
N GLY A 230 -0.51 -30.89 8.83
CA GLY A 230 -1.79 -30.29 8.46
C GLY A 230 -2.09 -28.95 9.13
N THR A 231 -1.18 -28.40 9.96
CA THR A 231 -1.38 -27.10 10.61
C THR A 231 -0.63 -25.98 9.89
N VAL A 232 -1.28 -24.82 9.78
CA VAL A 232 -0.69 -23.59 9.24
C VAL A 232 -0.98 -22.44 10.20
N LYS A 233 0.04 -21.64 10.50
CA LYS A 233 -0.15 -20.39 11.24
C LYS A 233 0.04 -19.21 10.29
N LEU A 234 -0.87 -18.27 10.34
CA LEU A 234 -0.80 -17.00 9.62
C LEU A 234 -0.64 -15.89 10.64
N VAL A 235 0.47 -15.14 10.52
CA VAL A 235 0.69 -13.94 11.33
C VAL A 235 0.48 -12.74 10.44
N ILE A 236 -0.49 -11.89 10.76
CA ILE A 236 -0.91 -10.78 9.91
C ILE A 236 -0.57 -9.42 10.52
N GLN A 237 -0.31 -8.45 9.65
CA GLN A 237 -0.33 -7.02 9.95
C GLN A 237 -1.53 -6.37 9.26
N ASN A 238 -2.02 -5.28 9.84
CA ASN A 238 -3.04 -4.46 9.19
C ASN A 238 -2.45 -3.63 8.02
N SER A 239 -3.28 -2.88 7.29
CA SER A 239 -2.86 -2.04 6.16
C SER A 239 -1.91 -0.90 6.54
N GLU A 240 -1.78 -0.57 7.83
CA GLU A 240 -0.78 0.37 8.35
C GLU A 240 0.52 -0.33 8.83
N HIS A 241 0.69 -1.62 8.53
CA HIS A 241 1.82 -2.45 8.97
C HIS A 241 1.98 -2.53 10.50
N LYS A 242 0.86 -2.51 11.22
CA LYS A 242 0.79 -2.60 12.69
C LYS A 242 0.07 -3.88 13.12
N THR A 243 0.07 -4.14 14.44
CA THR A 243 -0.74 -5.22 15.03
C THR A 243 -2.22 -4.98 14.73
N PRO A 244 -2.93 -5.93 14.10
CA PRO A 244 -4.36 -5.82 13.84
C PRO A 244 -5.18 -5.89 15.12
N SER A 245 -6.40 -5.37 15.09
CA SER A 245 -7.36 -5.54 16.19
C SER A 245 -7.81 -7.00 16.32
N LYS A 246 -8.35 -7.35 17.47
CA LYS A 246 -8.88 -8.70 17.70
C LYS A 246 -10.02 -9.01 16.72
N GLU A 247 -10.91 -8.05 16.50
CA GLU A 247 -12.05 -8.18 15.60
C GLU A 247 -11.60 -8.48 14.17
N MET A 248 -10.50 -7.84 13.73
CA MET A 248 -9.90 -8.09 12.41
C MET A 248 -9.28 -9.49 12.33
N ILE A 249 -8.58 -9.94 13.37
CA ILE A 249 -8.02 -11.30 13.45
C ILE A 249 -9.15 -12.34 13.35
N ASP A 250 -10.24 -12.14 14.09
CA ASP A 250 -11.39 -13.05 14.12
C ASP A 250 -12.11 -13.07 12.75
N ASP A 251 -12.21 -11.94 12.06
CA ASP A 251 -12.78 -11.84 10.71
C ASP A 251 -11.92 -12.59 9.68
N VAL A 252 -10.60 -12.37 9.71
CA VAL A 252 -9.66 -13.07 8.84
C VAL A 252 -9.68 -14.57 9.13
N GLN A 253 -9.69 -14.99 10.41
CA GLN A 253 -9.81 -16.40 10.82
C GLN A 253 -11.07 -17.04 10.21
N THR A 254 -12.21 -16.35 10.30
CA THR A 254 -13.49 -16.84 9.77
C THR A 254 -13.46 -16.99 8.25
N LYS A 255 -12.82 -16.05 7.53
CA LYS A 255 -12.69 -16.12 6.07
C LYS A 255 -11.70 -17.20 5.61
N VAL A 256 -10.63 -17.40 6.37
CA VAL A 256 -9.56 -18.36 6.00
C VAL A 256 -9.93 -19.79 6.38
N ASP A 257 -10.27 -20.02 7.63
CA ASP A 257 -10.63 -21.34 8.16
C ASP A 257 -11.56 -21.17 9.36
N PRO A 258 -12.91 -21.24 9.16
CA PRO A 258 -13.88 -21.01 10.20
C PRO A 258 -13.68 -21.97 11.39
N VAL A 259 -13.61 -21.43 12.61
CA VAL A 259 -13.32 -22.20 13.85
C VAL A 259 -14.24 -23.41 14.04
N THR A 260 -15.53 -23.28 13.67
CA THR A 260 -16.51 -24.36 13.74
C THR A 260 -16.30 -25.47 12.72
N ASN A 261 -15.50 -25.24 11.68
CA ASN A 261 -15.29 -26.14 10.55
C ASN A 261 -13.79 -26.24 10.16
N HIS A 262 -12.90 -26.19 11.14
CA HIS A 262 -11.46 -26.30 10.90
C HIS A 262 -11.08 -27.48 10.02
N GLY A 263 -10.24 -27.23 9.04
CA GLY A 263 -9.68 -28.22 8.13
C GLY A 263 -10.67 -28.82 7.11
N LYS A 264 -11.91 -28.33 7.07
CA LYS A 264 -12.94 -28.84 6.13
C LYS A 264 -12.95 -28.16 4.76
N GLY A 265 -12.09 -27.16 4.55
CA GLY A 265 -12.05 -26.41 3.31
C GLY A 265 -13.28 -25.53 3.06
N MET A 266 -13.91 -25.03 4.12
CA MET A 266 -15.10 -24.16 4.03
C MET A 266 -14.75 -22.68 3.87
N GLY A 267 -13.46 -22.34 3.95
CA GLY A 267 -12.91 -20.99 3.71
C GLY A 267 -11.85 -21.02 2.62
N ILE A 268 -10.89 -20.12 2.73
CA ILE A 268 -9.75 -20.01 1.80
C ILE A 268 -8.80 -21.22 1.92
N ALA A 269 -8.69 -21.77 3.13
CA ALA A 269 -7.81 -22.89 3.43
C ALA A 269 -8.27 -24.17 2.73
N PRO A 270 -7.34 -24.95 2.13
CA PRO A 270 -7.67 -26.25 1.56
C PRO A 270 -8.14 -27.27 2.60
N ILE A 271 -8.82 -28.31 2.13
CA ILE A 271 -9.17 -29.47 2.97
C ILE A 271 -7.90 -30.04 3.61
N GLY A 272 -7.96 -30.36 4.89
CA GLY A 272 -6.85 -30.89 5.67
C GLY A 272 -5.88 -29.85 6.23
N HIS A 273 -6.06 -28.56 5.94
CA HIS A 273 -5.30 -27.48 6.54
C HIS A 273 -6.09 -26.85 7.70
N THR A 274 -5.63 -27.08 8.91
CA THR A 274 -6.12 -26.35 10.10
C THR A 274 -5.31 -25.07 10.25
N VAL A 275 -5.96 -23.92 10.03
CA VAL A 275 -5.27 -22.63 10.00
C VAL A 275 -5.56 -21.84 11.27
N THR A 276 -4.49 -21.31 11.88
CA THR A 276 -4.57 -20.38 13.00
C THR A 276 -4.09 -18.99 12.57
N VAL A 277 -4.94 -17.98 12.75
CA VAL A 277 -4.60 -16.58 12.44
C VAL A 277 -4.24 -15.84 13.73
N THR A 278 -3.11 -15.14 13.72
CA THR A 278 -2.65 -14.29 14.83
C THR A 278 -2.16 -12.94 14.29
N GLY A 279 -2.12 -11.92 15.16
CA GLY A 279 -1.53 -10.63 14.83
C GLY A 279 -0.02 -10.61 15.03
N ALA A 280 0.70 -9.85 14.20
CA ALA A 280 2.11 -9.55 14.41
C ALA A 280 2.31 -8.82 15.75
N VAL A 281 3.39 -9.15 16.46
CA VAL A 281 3.67 -8.62 17.80
C VAL A 281 4.43 -7.31 17.68
N ARG A 282 3.90 -6.24 18.28
CA ARG A 282 4.62 -4.97 18.39
C ARG A 282 5.78 -5.11 19.38
N MET A 283 7.01 -4.84 18.93
CA MET A 283 8.18 -4.77 19.80
C MET A 283 8.55 -3.31 20.06
N PRO A 284 8.38 -2.81 21.30
CA PRO A 284 8.76 -1.44 21.66
C PRO A 284 10.28 -1.29 21.60
N ILE A 285 10.74 -0.24 20.92
CA ILE A 285 12.16 0.06 20.74
C ILE A 285 12.47 1.38 21.44
N LYS A 286 13.37 1.30 22.43
CA LYS A 286 13.95 2.45 23.11
C LYS A 286 15.36 2.66 22.60
N VAL A 287 15.63 3.86 22.11
CA VAL A 287 16.95 4.27 21.64
C VAL A 287 17.53 5.26 22.64
N LYS A 288 18.72 5.00 23.13
CA LYS A 288 19.48 5.96 23.91
C LYS A 288 20.75 6.31 23.18
N THR A 289 21.07 7.61 23.07
CA THR A 289 22.24 8.09 22.34
C THR A 289 22.77 9.39 22.95
N THR A 290 24.03 9.68 22.68
CA THR A 290 24.68 10.95 22.98
C THR A 290 25.10 11.57 21.66
N TYR A 291 24.77 12.84 21.43
CA TYR A 291 25.16 13.56 20.22
C TYR A 291 25.81 14.92 20.54
N GLU A 292 26.72 15.34 19.68
CA GLU A 292 27.33 16.66 19.73
C GLU A 292 26.67 17.58 18.71
N LYS A 293 26.22 18.75 19.12
CA LYS A 293 25.56 19.72 18.24
C LYS A 293 26.41 20.93 17.95
N ALA A 294 26.21 21.56 16.79
CA ALA A 294 26.76 22.87 16.47
C ALA A 294 26.25 23.95 17.47
N VAL A 295 27.11 24.93 17.78
CA VAL A 295 26.82 25.97 18.79
C VAL A 295 25.55 26.74 18.47
N SER A 296 25.27 27.00 17.19
CA SER A 296 24.13 27.77 16.70
C SER A 296 22.84 26.95 16.54
N ALA A 297 22.87 25.63 16.75
CA ALA A 297 21.73 24.78 16.49
C ALA A 297 20.82 24.63 17.71
N ASP A 298 19.50 24.70 17.48
CA ASP A 298 18.49 24.52 18.51
C ASP A 298 18.35 23.03 18.87
N LYS A 299 18.49 22.74 20.17
CA LYS A 299 18.43 21.36 20.71
C LYS A 299 17.08 20.70 20.42
N SER A 300 15.98 21.40 20.64
CA SER A 300 14.64 20.81 20.52
C SER A 300 14.29 20.49 19.06
N VAL A 301 14.75 21.32 18.11
CA VAL A 301 14.58 21.08 16.68
C VAL A 301 15.38 19.85 16.22
N ILE A 302 16.64 19.73 16.69
CA ILE A 302 17.48 18.57 16.37
C ILE A 302 16.86 17.28 16.92
N GLU A 303 16.47 17.25 18.19
CA GLU A 303 15.87 16.08 18.83
C GLU A 303 14.57 15.65 18.15
N GLY A 304 13.71 16.59 17.75
CA GLY A 304 12.51 16.31 16.98
C GLY A 304 12.80 15.70 15.59
N LYS A 305 13.83 16.20 14.89
CA LYS A 305 14.26 15.64 13.60
C LYS A 305 14.87 14.23 13.76
N ILE A 306 15.71 14.02 14.80
CA ILE A 306 16.26 12.70 15.11
C ILE A 306 15.15 11.69 15.37
N GLN A 307 14.21 12.04 16.25
CA GLN A 307 13.07 11.17 16.56
C GLN A 307 12.26 10.82 15.32
N SER A 308 11.98 11.80 14.46
CA SER A 308 11.24 11.57 13.21
C SER A 308 11.97 10.63 12.26
N LYS A 309 13.31 10.79 12.08
CA LYS A 309 14.11 9.92 11.22
C LYS A 309 14.19 8.49 11.76
N ILE A 310 14.39 8.32 13.07
CA ILE A 310 14.42 6.99 13.70
C ILE A 310 13.03 6.34 13.60
N ASN A 311 11.95 7.08 13.85
CA ASN A 311 10.60 6.56 13.72
C ASN A 311 10.33 6.05 12.30
N ARG A 312 10.67 6.83 11.28
CA ARG A 312 10.54 6.44 9.88
C ARG A 312 11.34 5.16 9.57
N TYR A 313 12.55 5.03 10.10
CA TYR A 313 13.33 3.80 9.94
C TYR A 313 12.64 2.57 10.56
N MET A 314 12.00 2.73 11.74
CA MET A 314 11.22 1.64 12.34
C MET A 314 9.99 1.29 11.49
N GLU A 315 9.32 2.29 10.92
CA GLU A 315 8.19 2.10 10.00
C GLU A 315 8.63 1.36 8.73
N GLU A 316 9.74 1.74 8.10
CA GLU A 316 10.30 1.05 6.93
C GLU A 316 10.66 -0.42 7.23
N LEU A 317 11.15 -0.72 8.44
CA LEU A 317 11.39 -2.09 8.87
C LEU A 317 10.08 -2.87 9.12
N ALA A 318 9.06 -2.22 9.64
CA ALA A 318 7.75 -2.82 9.86
C ALA A 318 7.04 -3.12 8.52
N GLU A 319 7.14 -2.23 7.53
CA GLU A 319 6.61 -2.44 6.18
C GLU A 319 7.25 -3.65 5.48
N LYS A 320 8.56 -3.87 5.70
CA LYS A 320 9.32 -4.98 5.10
C LYS A 320 9.37 -6.23 5.99
N TRP A 321 8.67 -6.23 7.11
CA TRP A 321 8.69 -7.32 8.08
C TRP A 321 8.40 -8.70 7.46
N TRP A 322 7.45 -8.76 6.54
CA TRP A 322 7.01 -10.02 5.90
C TRP A 322 8.02 -10.61 4.88
N GLU A 323 9.03 -9.84 4.47
CA GLU A 323 10.02 -10.24 3.47
C GLU A 323 11.16 -11.09 4.09
N SER A 324 11.40 -10.95 5.40
CA SER A 324 12.53 -11.55 6.08
C SER A 324 12.11 -12.50 7.20
N THR A 325 12.92 -13.51 7.48
CA THR A 325 12.73 -14.42 8.62
C THR A 325 13.13 -13.78 9.96
N ALA A 326 13.92 -12.71 9.94
CA ALA A 326 14.26 -11.97 11.15
C ALA A 326 14.53 -10.49 10.81
N THR A 327 13.88 -9.59 11.53
CA THR A 327 14.14 -8.15 11.42
C THR A 327 15.29 -7.77 12.32
N ILE A 328 16.34 -7.14 11.75
CA ILE A 328 17.51 -6.68 12.49
C ILE A 328 17.55 -5.16 12.50
N ILE A 329 17.51 -4.58 13.68
CA ILE A 329 17.71 -3.14 13.89
C ILE A 329 19.20 -2.90 14.11
N ARG A 330 19.81 -2.08 13.23
CA ARG A 330 21.25 -1.83 13.24
C ARG A 330 21.58 -0.50 13.90
N ILE A 331 22.46 -0.52 14.90
CA ILE A 331 22.96 0.69 15.56
C ILE A 331 23.61 1.63 14.55
N SER A 332 24.48 1.10 13.69
CA SER A 332 25.16 1.89 12.64
C SER A 332 24.20 2.64 11.72
N ARG A 333 23.01 2.06 11.45
CA ARG A 333 21.99 2.76 10.64
C ARG A 333 21.33 3.88 11.43
N ILE A 334 21.04 3.67 12.72
CA ILE A 334 20.50 4.71 13.61
C ILE A 334 21.50 5.86 13.73
N GLU A 335 22.77 5.58 13.97
CA GLU A 335 23.86 6.60 14.04
C GLU A 335 24.01 7.37 12.74
N SER A 336 23.98 6.69 11.58
CA SER A 336 23.97 7.34 10.28
C SER A 336 22.78 8.31 10.11
N LEU A 337 21.58 7.90 10.51
CA LEU A 337 20.40 8.75 10.45
C LEU A 337 20.48 9.98 11.36
N ILE A 338 21.12 9.84 12.53
CA ILE A 338 21.35 10.94 13.45
C ILE A 338 22.37 11.93 12.86
N LEU A 339 23.48 11.44 12.29
CA LEU A 339 24.50 12.27 11.63
C LEU A 339 23.98 13.01 10.39
N GLU A 340 22.96 12.47 9.73
CA GLU A 340 22.27 13.14 8.61
C GLU A 340 21.39 14.32 9.04
N VAL A 341 21.25 14.61 10.35
CA VAL A 341 20.44 15.75 10.83
C VAL A 341 21.31 17.01 10.85
N ASP A 342 20.88 18.04 10.14
CA ASP A 342 21.57 19.32 10.13
C ASP A 342 21.78 19.87 11.56
N GLY A 343 22.99 20.21 11.89
CA GLY A 343 23.37 20.70 13.19
C GLY A 343 23.90 19.66 14.16
N VAL A 344 23.91 18.37 13.80
CA VAL A 344 24.64 17.30 14.52
C VAL A 344 26.05 17.22 13.97
N ILE A 345 27.03 17.17 14.86
CA ILE A 345 28.46 17.07 14.53
C ILE A 345 28.97 15.64 14.72
N ASP A 346 28.56 15.00 15.82
CA ASP A 346 29.01 13.64 16.16
C ASP A 346 27.94 12.89 16.98
N VAL A 347 27.99 11.56 16.97
CA VAL A 347 27.11 10.66 17.72
C VAL A 347 27.92 9.59 18.44
N LYS A 348 27.57 9.28 19.68
CA LYS A 348 28.30 8.31 20.54
C LYS A 348 27.33 7.56 21.45
N ASN A 349 27.78 6.41 21.94
CA ASN A 349 27.12 5.63 23.00
C ASN A 349 25.65 5.28 22.64
N THR A 350 25.41 4.91 21.39
CA THR A 350 24.07 4.52 20.94
C THR A 350 23.74 3.11 21.41
N SER A 351 22.60 2.96 22.06
CA SER A 351 22.10 1.66 22.52
C SER A 351 20.63 1.47 22.16
N ILE A 352 20.24 0.21 21.94
CA ILE A 352 18.87 -0.22 21.62
C ILE A 352 18.39 -1.10 22.77
N ASN A 353 17.31 -0.70 23.44
CA ASN A 353 16.78 -1.42 24.62
C ASN A 353 17.86 -1.71 25.67
N GLY A 354 18.81 -0.77 25.87
CA GLY A 354 19.89 -0.85 26.82
C GLY A 354 21.10 -1.73 26.40
N ARG A 355 21.15 -2.18 25.14
CA ARG A 355 22.28 -2.96 24.58
C ARG A 355 23.01 -2.14 23.52
N GLU A 356 24.34 -2.19 23.54
CA GLU A 356 25.22 -1.55 22.54
C GLU A 356 25.54 -2.48 21.36
N GLU A 357 24.53 -3.25 20.93
CA GLU A 357 24.61 -4.20 19.83
C GLU A 357 23.35 -4.14 18.96
N ASN A 358 23.43 -4.67 17.74
CA ASN A 358 22.28 -4.77 16.87
C ASN A 358 21.20 -5.65 17.52
N LEU A 359 19.95 -5.23 17.42
CA LEU A 359 18.83 -5.98 17.98
C LEU A 359 18.15 -6.81 16.89
N GLN A 360 18.18 -8.13 17.04
CA GLN A 360 17.39 -9.04 16.21
C GLN A 360 16.06 -9.33 16.92
N LEU A 361 14.96 -9.12 16.19
CA LEU A 361 13.61 -9.41 16.69
C LEU A 361 13.25 -10.87 16.43
N ILE A 362 12.31 -11.39 17.22
CA ILE A 362 11.65 -12.67 16.91
C ILE A 362 10.88 -12.53 15.59
N ASP A 363 10.74 -13.63 14.86
CA ASP A 363 10.19 -13.64 13.51
C ASP A 363 8.77 -13.04 13.40
N GLU A 364 7.94 -13.21 14.44
CA GLU A 364 6.58 -12.69 14.50
C GLU A 364 6.48 -11.22 14.93
N ALA A 365 7.61 -10.58 15.34
CA ALA A 365 7.62 -9.22 15.84
C ALA A 365 8.08 -8.19 14.81
N TYR A 366 7.48 -7.01 14.87
CA TYR A 366 7.92 -5.83 14.13
C TYR A 366 8.32 -4.69 15.09
N PRO A 367 9.29 -3.83 14.72
CA PRO A 367 9.75 -2.76 15.58
C PRO A 367 8.78 -1.58 15.58
N ALA A 368 8.62 -0.95 16.73
CA ALA A 368 7.92 0.34 16.84
C ALA A 368 8.67 1.22 17.82
N LEU A 369 9.01 2.43 17.41
CA LEU A 369 9.68 3.38 18.30
C LEU A 369 8.79 3.70 19.50
N GLU A 370 9.33 3.59 20.69
CA GLU A 370 8.66 3.98 21.93
C GLU A 370 9.25 5.29 22.46
N GLU A 371 10.57 5.39 22.50
CA GLU A 371 11.26 6.52 23.11
C GLU A 371 12.66 6.70 22.50
N VAL A 372 13.09 7.95 22.38
CA VAL A 372 14.48 8.34 22.14
C VAL A 372 14.95 9.18 23.31
N THR A 373 16.00 8.73 24.01
CA THR A 373 16.57 9.45 25.14
C THR A 373 17.99 9.92 24.81
N TYR A 374 18.29 11.13 25.24
CA TYR A 374 19.56 11.80 24.97
C TYR A 374 20.34 11.93 26.27
N ALA A 375 21.61 11.49 26.29
CA ALA A 375 22.48 11.52 27.45
C ALA A 375 23.49 12.69 27.39
#